data_4f8dde6c53f6dc50aee15c2881d674e0
#
_entry.id   4f8dde6c53f6dc50aee15c2881d674e0
#
_cell.length_a   1.000
_cell.length_b   1.000
_cell.length_c   1.000
_cell.angle_alpha   90.00
_cell.angle_beta   90.00
_cell.angle_gamma   90.00
#
_symmetry.space_group_name_H-M   'P 1'
#
loop_
_entity.id
_entity.type
_entity.pdbx_description
1 polymer ?
#
loop_
_entity_poly.entity_id
_entity_poly.type
_entity_poly.pdbx_seq_one_letter_code
_entity_poly.pdbx_strand_id
1 'polypeptide(L)'
;MGKRTNTAQWVESTQRWRVSVQKDGVRKQFYSSKPGRTGQREANAKADAWLDDGINAHGSRVSEVGKLWLHNVETTTSTSNYRPLESRWRCWVLPAIGNVKIEKLTEQILQDIINQAYAAGKSRKTLQLLCADLRSFCKFCRKSKLSTFIPEELTIPAGARYKGKAILQPSDLVTLFSTDTTVWRGKTIRDEYINAYRFQVLTGLRPGELIGLKWADISGNTVRIGRAVNIQGQVTSGKNDNALRAFVLSDMAAQVLDDQRKQTDGQENVFCILKEKSYYDRWKAYCRGNNITPCSLYELRHTFVSVVKTLPAGEVKSLVGHSADMDTFGTYSHELTGDAEHTAQAVNGVFLRVLKQA
;
A
#
# COMPACT_ATOMS: atom_id res chain seq x y z
N MET A 1 -19.70 -21.56 15.16
CA MET A 1 -20.20 -22.10 16.44
C MET A 1 -19.98 -23.60 16.46
N GLY A 2 -18.99 -24.08 17.24
CA GLY A 2 -18.73 -25.49 17.39
C GLY A 2 -19.78 -26.13 18.31
N LYS A 3 -20.67 -26.93 17.77
CA LYS A 3 -21.62 -27.68 18.60
C LYS A 3 -20.93 -28.93 19.19
N ARG A 4 -21.12 -29.13 20.48
CA ARG A 4 -20.68 -30.34 21.18
C ARG A 4 -21.39 -31.56 20.60
N THR A 5 -20.61 -32.62 20.30
CA THR A 5 -21.10 -33.87 19.75
C THR A 5 -21.37 -34.94 20.80
N ASN A 6 -20.95 -34.70 22.07
CA ASN A 6 -21.08 -35.63 23.18
C ASN A 6 -21.69 -34.97 24.42
N THR A 7 -22.10 -35.77 25.38
CA THR A 7 -22.73 -35.33 26.63
C THR A 7 -21.91 -35.84 27.83
N ALA A 8 -21.91 -35.07 28.92
CA ALA A 8 -21.23 -35.45 30.16
C ALA A 8 -21.72 -36.80 30.68
N GLN A 9 -20.78 -37.65 31.05
CA GLN A 9 -21.00 -38.98 31.65
C GLN A 9 -20.56 -38.92 33.11
N TRP A 10 -21.28 -39.64 33.97
CA TRP A 10 -20.89 -39.81 35.36
C TRP A 10 -19.74 -40.78 35.48
N VAL A 11 -18.72 -40.42 36.21
CA VAL A 11 -17.54 -41.22 36.49
C VAL A 11 -17.56 -41.63 37.96
N GLU A 12 -17.94 -42.90 38.22
CA GLU A 12 -18.09 -43.44 39.59
C GLU A 12 -16.80 -43.35 40.41
N SER A 13 -15.65 -43.60 39.83
CA SER A 13 -14.35 -43.58 40.52
C SER A 13 -13.97 -42.21 41.07
N THR A 14 -14.52 -41.14 40.48
CA THR A 14 -14.23 -39.77 40.93
C THR A 14 -15.44 -39.00 41.40
N GLN A 15 -16.63 -39.64 41.40
CA GLN A 15 -17.92 -39.05 41.78
C GLN A 15 -18.19 -37.69 41.10
N ARG A 16 -17.98 -37.65 39.77
CA ARG A 16 -18.10 -36.41 38.97
C ARG A 16 -18.65 -36.69 37.57
N TRP A 17 -19.43 -35.75 37.07
CA TRP A 17 -19.75 -35.62 35.67
C TRP A 17 -18.52 -35.18 34.90
N ARG A 18 -18.20 -35.84 33.80
CA ARG A 18 -17.07 -35.54 32.90
C ARG A 18 -17.54 -35.45 31.47
N VAL A 19 -17.17 -34.42 30.76
CA VAL A 19 -17.32 -34.29 29.30
C VAL A 19 -15.98 -33.85 28.69
N SER A 20 -15.59 -34.49 27.59
CA SER A 20 -14.36 -34.16 26.86
C SER A 20 -14.76 -33.58 25.52
N VAL A 21 -14.29 -32.38 25.21
CA VAL A 21 -14.53 -31.69 23.94
C VAL A 21 -13.22 -31.33 23.29
N GLN A 22 -13.22 -31.20 21.97
CA GLN A 22 -12.06 -30.83 21.19
C GLN A 22 -12.40 -29.59 20.34
N LYS A 23 -11.53 -28.60 20.36
CA LYS A 23 -11.60 -27.40 19.57
C LYS A 23 -10.19 -27.05 19.07
N ASP A 24 -10.05 -26.80 17.77
CA ASP A 24 -8.77 -26.37 17.14
C ASP A 24 -7.57 -27.28 17.49
N GLY A 25 -7.82 -28.61 17.53
CA GLY A 25 -6.80 -29.61 17.86
C GLY A 25 -6.53 -29.78 19.37
N VAL A 26 -7.10 -28.93 20.23
CA VAL A 26 -6.95 -29.00 21.69
C VAL A 26 -8.11 -29.75 22.32
N ARG A 27 -7.79 -30.80 23.07
CA ARG A 27 -8.77 -31.58 23.83
C ARG A 27 -8.83 -31.09 25.28
N LYS A 28 -10.04 -30.78 25.77
CA LYS A 28 -10.25 -30.30 27.15
C LYS A 28 -11.37 -31.06 27.81
N GLN A 29 -11.25 -31.32 29.12
CA GLN A 29 -12.24 -32.00 29.92
C GLN A 29 -12.85 -31.01 30.92
N PHE A 30 -14.17 -31.11 31.08
CA PHE A 30 -14.95 -30.29 32.01
C PHE A 30 -15.67 -31.22 32.99
N TYR A 31 -15.79 -30.77 34.23
CA TYR A 31 -16.28 -31.54 35.34
C TYR A 31 -17.36 -30.81 36.15
N SER A 32 -18.25 -31.58 36.76
CA SER A 32 -19.12 -31.12 37.84
C SER A 32 -19.24 -32.24 38.89
N SER A 33 -19.12 -31.88 40.18
CA SER A 33 -19.31 -32.80 41.29
C SER A 33 -20.76 -32.86 41.81
N LYS A 34 -21.67 -32.05 41.26
CA LYS A 34 -23.08 -32.08 41.63
C LYS A 34 -23.73 -33.34 41.10
N PRO A 35 -24.44 -34.12 41.93
CA PRO A 35 -25.14 -35.31 41.48
C PRO A 35 -26.34 -34.98 40.56
N GLY A 36 -26.75 -35.98 39.78
CA GLY A 36 -27.95 -35.94 38.96
C GLY A 36 -27.86 -34.98 37.75
N ARG A 37 -29.00 -34.68 37.13
CA ARG A 37 -29.13 -33.91 35.91
C ARG A 37 -28.56 -32.51 35.99
N THR A 38 -28.58 -31.89 37.19
CA THR A 38 -28.02 -30.53 37.40
C THR A 38 -26.53 -30.50 37.21
N GLY A 39 -25.80 -31.51 37.75
CA GLY A 39 -24.36 -31.62 37.53
C GLY A 39 -23.99 -31.94 36.07
N GLN A 40 -24.78 -32.80 35.41
CA GLN A 40 -24.60 -33.05 33.98
C GLN A 40 -24.76 -31.80 33.16
N ARG A 41 -25.81 -30.99 33.41
CA ARG A 41 -26.02 -29.72 32.71
C ARG A 41 -24.88 -28.72 32.97
N GLU A 42 -24.39 -28.66 34.20
CA GLU A 42 -23.28 -27.78 34.54
C GLU A 42 -21.98 -28.12 33.81
N ALA A 43 -21.61 -29.42 33.76
CA ALA A 43 -20.45 -29.91 33.04
C ALA A 43 -20.59 -29.63 31.51
N ASN A 44 -21.78 -29.86 30.97
CA ASN A 44 -22.09 -29.58 29.56
C ASN A 44 -22.03 -28.09 29.26
N ALA A 45 -22.61 -27.21 30.11
CA ALA A 45 -22.60 -25.76 29.95
C ALA A 45 -21.16 -25.18 29.96
N LYS A 46 -20.29 -25.71 30.84
CA LYS A 46 -18.86 -25.35 30.86
C LYS A 46 -18.16 -25.72 29.56
N ALA A 47 -18.50 -26.90 29.01
CA ALA A 47 -17.93 -27.35 27.71
C ALA A 47 -18.45 -26.50 26.53
N ASP A 48 -19.75 -26.20 26.53
CA ASP A 48 -20.39 -25.36 25.50
C ASP A 48 -19.85 -23.92 25.55
N ALA A 49 -19.73 -23.33 26.74
CA ALA A 49 -19.11 -22.01 26.92
C ALA A 49 -17.66 -21.98 26.41
N TRP A 50 -16.89 -23.03 26.63
CA TRP A 50 -15.53 -23.13 26.10
C TRP A 50 -15.51 -23.32 24.58
N LEU A 51 -16.46 -24.03 23.99
CA LEU A 51 -16.58 -24.17 22.54
C LEU A 51 -17.00 -22.84 21.86
N ASP A 52 -17.86 -22.09 22.52
CA ASP A 52 -18.33 -20.77 22.06
C ASP A 52 -17.37 -19.64 22.41
N ASP A 53 -16.57 -19.81 23.45
CA ASP A 53 -15.53 -18.85 23.83
C ASP A 53 -14.46 -18.82 22.72
N GLY A 54 -14.25 -17.67 22.08
CA GLY A 54 -13.33 -17.53 20.97
C GLY A 54 -12.00 -18.32 21.10
N ILE A 55 -10.96 -17.97 20.42
CA ILE A 55 -9.66 -18.64 20.42
C ILE A 55 -9.16 -18.91 21.85
N ASN A 56 -8.77 -20.16 22.16
CA ASN A 56 -8.18 -20.47 23.46
C ASN A 56 -6.89 -19.69 23.69
N ALA A 57 -6.81 -18.97 24.81
CA ALA A 57 -5.61 -18.26 25.23
C ALA A 57 -4.40 -19.22 25.44
N HIS A 58 -4.67 -20.48 25.84
CA HIS A 58 -3.61 -21.47 26.07
C HIS A 58 -3.42 -22.38 24.87
N GLY A 59 -2.23 -22.32 24.27
CA GLY A 59 -1.79 -23.23 23.22
C GLY A 59 -1.98 -22.78 21.79
N SER A 60 -2.70 -21.66 21.52
CA SER A 60 -2.87 -21.15 20.16
C SER A 60 -1.54 -20.74 19.53
N ARG A 61 -1.35 -21.10 18.26
CA ARG A 61 -0.15 -20.81 17.50
C ARG A 61 -0.27 -19.47 16.77
N VAL A 62 0.89 -18.87 16.47
CA VAL A 62 0.96 -17.63 15.68
C VAL A 62 0.27 -17.81 14.31
N SER A 63 0.38 -18.98 13.67
CA SER A 63 -0.27 -19.25 12.39
C SER A 63 -1.80 -19.24 12.45
N GLU A 64 -2.39 -19.67 13.56
CA GLU A 64 -3.85 -19.70 13.78
C GLU A 64 -4.38 -18.30 14.07
N VAL A 65 -3.77 -17.65 15.08
CA VAL A 65 -4.15 -16.28 15.48
C VAL A 65 -3.84 -15.28 14.36
N GLY A 66 -2.75 -15.51 13.61
CA GLY A 66 -2.37 -14.70 12.46
C GLY A 66 -3.42 -14.64 11.36
N LYS A 67 -4.11 -15.75 11.09
CA LYS A 67 -5.24 -15.77 10.13
C LYS A 67 -6.38 -14.86 10.56
N LEU A 68 -6.70 -14.84 11.84
CA LEU A 68 -7.77 -14.01 12.39
C LEU A 68 -7.38 -12.53 12.40
N TRP A 69 -6.12 -12.26 12.75
CA TRP A 69 -5.59 -10.90 12.67
C TRP A 69 -5.58 -10.39 11.22
N LEU A 70 -5.11 -11.20 10.26
CA LEU A 70 -5.13 -10.85 8.84
C LEU A 70 -6.56 -10.59 8.34
N HIS A 71 -7.52 -11.42 8.71
CA HIS A 71 -8.93 -11.19 8.38
C HIS A 71 -9.45 -9.87 8.97
N ASN A 72 -9.12 -9.56 10.23
CA ASN A 72 -9.46 -8.27 10.83
C ASN A 72 -8.80 -7.09 10.09
N VAL A 73 -7.54 -7.22 9.67
CA VAL A 73 -6.86 -6.17 8.89
C VAL A 73 -7.52 -6.02 7.51
N GLU A 74 -7.87 -7.10 6.84
CA GLU A 74 -8.53 -7.09 5.53
C GLU A 74 -9.86 -6.35 5.56
N THR A 75 -10.66 -6.55 6.62
CA THR A 75 -11.97 -5.91 6.78
C THR A 75 -11.90 -4.44 7.22
N THR A 76 -10.78 -4.03 7.84
CA THR A 76 -10.63 -2.68 8.42
C THR A 76 -9.72 -1.75 7.64
N THR A 77 -9.04 -2.26 6.60
CA THR A 77 -8.11 -1.46 5.79
C THR A 77 -8.37 -1.61 4.30
N SER A 78 -7.81 -0.69 3.50
CA SER A 78 -7.89 -0.83 2.04
C SER A 78 -7.08 -2.03 1.53
N THR A 79 -7.51 -2.62 0.43
CA THR A 79 -6.79 -3.71 -0.25
C THR A 79 -5.33 -3.36 -0.56
N SER A 80 -5.05 -2.09 -0.86
CA SER A 80 -3.69 -1.59 -1.12
C SER A 80 -2.79 -1.62 0.12
N ASN A 81 -3.35 -1.54 1.34
CA ASN A 81 -2.61 -1.68 2.58
C ASN A 81 -2.52 -3.15 3.02
N TYR A 82 -3.60 -3.90 2.85
CA TYR A 82 -3.69 -5.30 3.27
C TYR A 82 -2.69 -6.21 2.52
N ARG A 83 -2.70 -6.19 1.18
CA ARG A 83 -1.86 -7.11 0.39
C ARG A 83 -0.35 -7.03 0.67
N PRO A 84 0.28 -5.84 0.77
CA PRO A 84 1.69 -5.75 1.14
C PRO A 84 1.97 -6.25 2.56
N LEU A 85 1.05 -6.03 3.51
CA LEU A 85 1.13 -6.52 4.88
C LEU A 85 1.05 -8.04 4.91
N GLU A 86 0.03 -8.64 4.25
CA GLU A 86 -0.13 -10.08 4.12
C GLU A 86 1.10 -10.74 3.48
N SER A 87 1.66 -10.11 2.43
CA SER A 87 2.88 -10.61 1.79
C SER A 87 4.09 -10.60 2.74
N ARG A 88 4.28 -9.52 3.55
CA ARG A 88 5.36 -9.49 4.56
C ARG A 88 5.14 -10.54 5.63
N TRP A 89 3.91 -10.71 6.11
CA TRP A 89 3.53 -11.75 7.08
C TRP A 89 3.87 -13.14 6.57
N ARG A 90 3.42 -13.47 5.36
CA ARG A 90 3.65 -14.78 4.72
C ARG A 90 5.13 -15.05 4.46
N CYS A 91 5.89 -14.03 4.04
CA CYS A 91 7.30 -14.23 3.66
C CYS A 91 8.26 -14.22 4.85
N TRP A 92 7.95 -13.51 5.93
CA TRP A 92 8.90 -13.28 7.01
C TRP A 92 8.44 -13.81 8.36
N VAL A 93 7.18 -13.63 8.71
CA VAL A 93 6.68 -13.96 10.05
C VAL A 93 6.25 -15.42 10.12
N LEU A 94 5.40 -15.84 9.19
CA LEU A 94 4.82 -17.19 9.20
C LEU A 94 5.88 -18.31 9.12
N PRO A 95 6.92 -18.25 8.27
CA PRO A 95 7.97 -19.26 8.23
C PRO A 95 8.81 -19.31 9.51
N ALA A 96 9.07 -18.13 10.13
CA ALA A 96 9.93 -18.02 11.30
C ALA A 96 9.22 -18.48 12.59
N ILE A 97 8.00 -18.02 12.81
CA ILE A 97 7.31 -18.21 14.10
C ILE A 97 5.88 -18.79 13.99
N GLY A 98 5.43 -19.21 12.82
CA GLY A 98 4.06 -19.71 12.62
C GLY A 98 3.68 -20.86 13.57
N ASN A 99 4.62 -21.71 13.94
CA ASN A 99 4.44 -22.83 14.87
C ASN A 99 4.65 -22.46 16.35
N VAL A 100 5.11 -21.25 16.64
CA VAL A 100 5.32 -20.78 18.02
C VAL A 100 3.98 -20.49 18.69
N LYS A 101 3.83 -20.90 19.94
CA LYS A 101 2.65 -20.57 20.74
C LYS A 101 2.68 -19.09 21.12
N ILE A 102 1.51 -18.44 21.12
CA ILE A 102 1.37 -17.00 21.45
C ILE A 102 1.98 -16.69 22.83
N GLU A 103 1.77 -17.55 23.81
CA GLU A 103 2.33 -17.39 25.19
C GLU A 103 3.86 -17.46 25.26
N LYS A 104 4.52 -17.98 24.21
CA LYS A 104 5.98 -18.11 24.12
C LYS A 104 6.64 -17.00 23.30
N LEU A 105 5.86 -16.03 22.82
CA LEU A 105 6.41 -14.90 22.10
C LEU A 105 7.25 -14.03 23.02
N THR A 106 8.46 -13.73 22.59
CA THR A 106 9.40 -12.83 23.26
C THR A 106 9.86 -11.76 22.27
N GLU A 107 10.41 -10.70 22.79
CA GLU A 107 10.97 -9.62 21.99
C GLU A 107 12.13 -10.11 21.10
N GLN A 108 12.98 -10.96 21.65
CA GLN A 108 14.10 -11.55 20.90
C GLN A 108 13.61 -12.33 19.67
N ILE A 109 12.58 -13.16 19.82
CA ILE A 109 11.99 -13.91 18.70
C ILE A 109 11.47 -12.98 17.59
N LEU A 110 10.86 -11.85 17.98
CA LEU A 110 10.38 -10.87 17.00
C LEU A 110 11.54 -10.09 16.38
N GLN A 111 12.57 -9.76 17.16
CA GLN A 111 13.76 -9.09 16.67
C GLN A 111 14.53 -9.93 15.65
N ASP A 112 14.59 -11.25 15.86
CA ASP A 112 15.27 -12.18 14.93
C ASP A 112 14.62 -12.16 13.54
N ILE A 113 13.31 -11.98 13.43
CA ILE A 113 12.61 -11.82 12.14
C ILE A 113 13.10 -10.56 11.41
N ILE A 114 13.27 -9.44 12.15
CA ILE A 114 13.75 -8.18 11.60
C ILE A 114 15.20 -8.34 11.13
N ASN A 115 16.03 -9.01 11.92
CA ASN A 115 17.43 -9.28 11.62
C ASN A 115 17.58 -10.18 10.38
N GLN A 116 16.75 -11.22 10.24
CA GLN A 116 16.70 -12.08 9.05
C GLN A 116 16.30 -11.30 7.79
N ALA A 117 15.28 -10.44 7.89
CA ALA A 117 14.89 -9.61 6.79
C ALA A 117 15.98 -8.59 6.40
N TYR A 118 16.71 -8.06 7.38
CA TYR A 118 17.86 -7.19 7.14
C TYR A 118 19.00 -7.95 6.44
N ALA A 119 19.37 -9.12 6.93
CA ALA A 119 20.38 -9.98 6.32
C ALA A 119 20.04 -10.35 4.87
N ALA A 120 18.74 -10.48 4.55
CA ALA A 120 18.26 -10.67 3.20
C ALA A 120 18.19 -9.36 2.36
N GLY A 121 18.83 -8.27 2.81
CA GLY A 121 18.98 -7.02 2.07
C GLY A 121 17.70 -6.17 1.97
N LYS A 122 16.73 -6.34 2.87
CA LYS A 122 15.51 -5.50 2.85
C LYS A 122 15.82 -4.06 3.26
N SER A 123 15.16 -3.13 2.59
CA SER A 123 15.33 -1.70 2.85
C SER A 123 14.82 -1.29 4.25
N ARG A 124 15.39 -0.22 4.82
CA ARG A 124 14.95 0.36 6.10
C ARG A 124 13.43 0.55 6.16
N LYS A 125 12.80 1.02 5.08
CA LYS A 125 11.35 1.19 5.01
C LYS A 125 10.60 -0.14 5.15
N THR A 126 11.08 -1.21 4.51
CA THR A 126 10.48 -2.55 4.63
C THR A 126 10.58 -3.06 6.06
N LEU A 127 11.73 -2.86 6.72
CA LEU A 127 11.94 -3.25 8.12
C LEU A 127 11.03 -2.46 9.07
N GLN A 128 10.86 -1.15 8.86
CA GLN A 128 9.91 -0.32 9.62
C GLN A 128 8.47 -0.86 9.53
N LEU A 129 8.04 -1.23 8.32
CA LEU A 129 6.72 -1.80 8.10
C LEU A 129 6.59 -3.17 8.77
N LEU A 130 7.63 -4.01 8.72
CA LEU A 130 7.63 -5.31 9.40
C LEU A 130 7.53 -5.14 10.93
N CYS A 131 8.28 -4.20 11.53
CA CYS A 131 8.15 -3.85 12.94
C CYS A 131 6.72 -3.40 13.29
N ALA A 132 6.11 -2.57 12.44
CA ALA A 132 4.74 -2.10 12.64
C ALA A 132 3.72 -3.26 12.56
N ASP A 133 3.91 -4.20 11.62
CA ASP A 133 3.07 -5.39 11.49
C ASP A 133 3.16 -6.28 12.73
N LEU A 134 4.38 -6.53 13.24
CA LEU A 134 4.60 -7.32 14.45
C LEU A 134 3.96 -6.67 15.70
N ARG A 135 4.14 -5.35 15.87
CA ARG A 135 3.48 -4.60 16.97
C ARG A 135 1.96 -4.63 16.84
N SER A 136 1.42 -4.51 15.62
CA SER A 136 -0.01 -4.59 15.36
C SER A 136 -0.58 -5.97 15.69
N PHE A 137 0.12 -7.04 15.32
CA PHE A 137 -0.25 -8.41 15.67
C PHE A 137 -0.26 -8.63 17.20
N CYS A 138 0.79 -8.23 17.91
CA CYS A 138 0.84 -8.31 19.37
C CYS A 138 -0.28 -7.49 20.03
N LYS A 139 -0.61 -6.32 19.50
CA LYS A 139 -1.74 -5.51 19.95
C LYS A 139 -3.08 -6.25 19.75
N PHE A 140 -3.25 -6.94 18.63
CA PHE A 140 -4.42 -7.78 18.38
C PHE A 140 -4.51 -8.93 19.39
N CYS A 141 -3.41 -9.65 19.66
CA CYS A 141 -3.37 -10.71 20.67
C CYS A 141 -3.81 -10.21 22.05
N ARG A 142 -3.35 -9.02 22.46
CA ARG A 142 -3.78 -8.41 23.73
C ARG A 142 -5.25 -8.06 23.76
N LYS A 143 -5.76 -7.42 22.69
CA LYS A 143 -7.20 -7.09 22.61
C LYS A 143 -8.08 -8.35 22.64
N SER A 144 -7.60 -9.44 22.08
CA SER A 144 -8.26 -10.75 22.10
C SER A 144 -8.00 -11.56 23.39
N LYS A 145 -7.33 -10.98 24.39
CA LYS A 145 -6.97 -11.62 25.67
C LYS A 145 -6.15 -12.91 25.53
N LEU A 146 -5.37 -13.03 24.45
CA LEU A 146 -4.52 -14.20 24.16
C LEU A 146 -3.12 -14.06 24.75
N SER A 147 -2.67 -12.83 25.04
CA SER A 147 -1.37 -12.51 25.62
C SER A 147 -1.42 -11.15 26.28
N THR A 148 -0.53 -10.94 27.24
CA THR A 148 -0.24 -9.61 27.85
C THR A 148 1.03 -8.99 27.27
N PHE A 149 1.77 -9.71 26.44
CA PHE A 149 3.05 -9.33 25.90
C PHE A 149 2.98 -8.05 25.05
N ILE A 150 3.90 -7.11 25.28
CA ILE A 150 4.09 -5.86 24.54
C ILE A 150 5.54 -5.85 24.05
N PRO A 151 5.78 -5.84 22.72
CA PRO A 151 7.12 -5.62 22.21
C PRO A 151 7.49 -4.13 22.39
N GLU A 152 8.43 -3.82 23.25
CA GLU A 152 8.80 -2.44 23.59
C GLU A 152 9.86 -1.90 22.64
N GLU A 153 10.96 -2.63 22.42
CA GLU A 153 12.17 -2.13 21.76
C GLU A 153 12.58 -2.85 20.47
N LEU A 154 11.62 -3.15 19.59
CA LEU A 154 12.00 -3.67 18.27
C LEU A 154 12.83 -2.63 17.51
N THR A 155 14.09 -2.95 17.26
CA THR A 155 15.07 -2.06 16.65
C THR A 155 15.32 -2.41 15.17
N ILE A 156 15.67 -1.39 14.40
CA ILE A 156 16.08 -1.56 13.01
C ILE A 156 17.60 -1.42 12.96
N PRO A 157 18.34 -2.41 12.41
CA PRO A 157 19.79 -2.35 12.32
C PRO A 157 20.28 -1.02 11.72
N ALA A 158 21.30 -0.42 12.32
CA ALA A 158 21.82 0.89 11.93
C ALA A 158 22.28 0.95 10.46
N GLY A 159 22.80 -0.17 9.94
CA GLY A 159 23.22 -0.31 8.54
C GLY A 159 22.06 -0.37 7.53
N ALA A 160 20.81 -0.47 7.98
CA ALA A 160 19.66 -0.48 7.09
C ALA A 160 19.46 0.89 6.43
N ARG A 161 19.46 0.93 5.10
CA ARG A 161 19.34 2.15 4.31
C ARG A 161 17.99 2.25 3.62
N TYR A 162 17.52 3.48 3.41
CA TYR A 162 16.41 3.72 2.50
C TYR A 162 16.89 3.48 1.07
N LYS A 163 16.03 2.89 0.24
CA LYS A 163 16.28 2.89 -1.20
C LYS A 163 16.13 4.32 -1.71
N GLY A 164 17.18 4.88 -2.28
CA GLY A 164 17.13 6.19 -2.92
C GLY A 164 16.05 6.26 -4.00
N LYS A 165 15.54 7.45 -4.24
CA LYS A 165 14.64 7.74 -5.35
C LYS A 165 15.49 8.20 -6.53
N ALA A 166 15.30 7.57 -7.69
CA ALA A 166 15.88 8.05 -8.94
C ALA A 166 14.99 9.16 -9.52
N ILE A 167 15.61 10.12 -10.16
CA ILE A 167 14.92 11.16 -10.94
C ILE A 167 15.59 11.25 -12.30
N LEU A 168 14.85 11.60 -13.33
CA LEU A 168 15.39 11.89 -14.65
C LEU A 168 16.31 13.12 -14.57
N GLN A 169 17.49 13.00 -15.16
CA GLN A 169 18.43 14.10 -15.29
C GLN A 169 18.08 14.96 -16.52
N PRO A 170 18.62 16.16 -16.67
CA PRO A 170 18.35 17.01 -17.84
C PRO A 170 18.54 16.30 -19.18
N SER A 171 19.61 15.53 -19.36
CA SER A 171 19.85 14.73 -20.56
C SER A 171 18.80 13.64 -20.80
N ASP A 172 18.30 13.00 -19.72
CA ASP A 172 17.20 12.03 -19.79
C ASP A 172 15.90 12.70 -20.28
N LEU A 173 15.63 13.93 -19.80
CA LEU A 173 14.47 14.71 -20.22
C LEU A 173 14.58 15.10 -21.70
N VAL A 174 15.75 15.55 -22.16
CA VAL A 174 15.96 15.84 -23.61
C VAL A 174 15.68 14.59 -24.43
N THR A 175 16.19 13.42 -24.03
CA THR A 175 15.94 12.15 -24.71
C THR A 175 14.43 11.81 -24.70
N LEU A 176 13.73 11.98 -23.56
CA LEU A 176 12.29 11.73 -23.45
C LEU A 176 11.47 12.60 -24.40
N PHE A 177 11.86 13.87 -24.59
CA PHE A 177 11.12 14.81 -25.43
C PHE A 177 11.52 14.74 -26.93
N SER A 178 12.67 14.14 -27.26
CA SER A 178 13.15 14.03 -28.65
C SER A 178 12.97 12.64 -29.26
N THR A 179 12.75 11.58 -28.46
CA THR A 179 12.71 10.20 -28.95
C THR A 179 11.35 9.55 -28.68
N ASP A 180 10.69 9.09 -29.76
CA ASP A 180 9.36 8.45 -29.68
C ASP A 180 9.43 6.91 -29.71
N THR A 181 10.62 6.33 -29.89
CA THR A 181 10.76 4.90 -30.12
C THR A 181 11.28 4.15 -28.90
N THR A 182 10.89 2.88 -28.79
CA THR A 182 11.40 1.92 -27.81
C THR A 182 11.79 0.61 -28.48
N VAL A 183 12.70 -0.13 -27.84
CA VAL A 183 13.01 -1.52 -28.24
C VAL A 183 12.08 -2.45 -27.45
N TRP A 184 11.13 -3.06 -28.15
CA TRP A 184 10.17 -3.98 -27.56
C TRP A 184 10.21 -5.33 -28.28
N ARG A 185 10.46 -6.42 -27.52
CA ARG A 185 10.57 -7.78 -28.08
C ARG A 185 11.52 -7.88 -29.28
N GLY A 186 12.67 -7.19 -29.18
CA GLY A 186 13.70 -7.17 -30.22
C GLY A 186 13.43 -6.29 -31.44
N LYS A 187 12.32 -5.53 -31.43
CA LYS A 187 11.97 -4.60 -32.53
C LYS A 187 11.95 -3.17 -32.04
N THR A 188 12.49 -2.24 -32.81
CA THR A 188 12.31 -0.80 -32.59
C THR A 188 10.93 -0.39 -33.11
N ILE A 189 10.09 0.12 -32.20
CA ILE A 189 8.73 0.57 -32.52
C ILE A 189 8.49 1.93 -31.91
N ARG A 190 7.53 2.68 -32.43
CA ARG A 190 7.01 3.87 -31.75
C ARG A 190 6.37 3.44 -30.42
N ASP A 191 6.69 4.14 -29.34
CA ASP A 191 6.12 3.84 -28.04
C ASP A 191 4.70 4.41 -27.93
N GLU A 192 3.72 3.54 -27.73
CA GLU A 192 2.30 3.92 -27.63
C GLU A 192 2.02 4.80 -26.40
N TYR A 193 2.89 4.76 -25.38
CA TYR A 193 2.72 5.52 -24.13
C TYR A 193 3.64 6.74 -24.06
N ILE A 194 4.32 7.13 -25.12
CA ILE A 194 5.29 8.23 -25.08
C ILE A 194 4.67 9.54 -24.56
N ASN A 195 3.47 9.88 -25.01
CA ASN A 195 2.76 11.06 -24.56
C ASN A 195 2.34 10.94 -23.09
N ALA A 196 2.03 9.73 -22.61
CA ALA A 196 1.72 9.48 -21.20
C ALA A 196 2.93 9.75 -20.30
N TYR A 197 4.13 9.31 -20.68
CA TYR A 197 5.37 9.61 -19.94
C TYR A 197 5.67 11.10 -19.91
N ARG A 198 5.61 11.77 -21.07
CA ARG A 198 5.80 13.22 -21.21
C ARG A 198 4.82 14.01 -20.37
N PHE A 199 3.53 13.67 -20.47
CA PHE A 199 2.49 14.34 -19.70
C PHE A 199 2.67 14.12 -18.20
N GLN A 200 3.03 12.91 -17.78
CA GLN A 200 3.25 12.59 -16.38
C GLN A 200 4.42 13.38 -15.77
N VAL A 201 5.52 13.55 -16.51
CA VAL A 201 6.67 14.34 -16.03
C VAL A 201 6.42 15.85 -16.05
N LEU A 202 5.53 16.33 -16.93
CA LEU A 202 5.18 17.77 -17.02
C LEU A 202 4.14 18.19 -16.00
N THR A 203 3.34 17.26 -15.46
CA THR A 203 2.22 17.55 -14.56
C THR A 203 2.41 16.99 -13.15
N GLY A 204 3.37 16.08 -12.97
CA GLY A 204 3.57 15.40 -11.69
C GLY A 204 2.43 14.49 -11.26
N LEU A 205 1.53 14.06 -12.15
CA LEU A 205 0.43 13.15 -11.82
C LEU A 205 0.94 11.81 -11.29
N ARG A 206 0.20 11.24 -10.34
CA ARG A 206 0.43 9.84 -9.94
C ARG A 206 0.07 8.90 -11.10
N PRO A 207 0.73 7.75 -11.28
CA PRO A 207 0.40 6.81 -12.35
C PRO A 207 -1.09 6.45 -12.40
N GLY A 208 -1.71 6.20 -11.26
CA GLY A 208 -3.14 5.90 -11.20
C GLY A 208 -4.06 7.07 -11.57
N GLU A 209 -3.66 8.31 -11.27
CA GLU A 209 -4.40 9.52 -11.70
C GLU A 209 -4.33 9.67 -13.23
N LEU A 210 -3.15 9.47 -13.81
CA LEU A 210 -2.93 9.51 -15.25
C LEU A 210 -3.76 8.44 -15.98
N ILE A 211 -3.77 7.20 -15.47
CA ILE A 211 -4.54 6.09 -16.05
C ILE A 211 -6.06 6.37 -15.98
N GLY A 212 -6.51 7.02 -14.90
CA GLY A 212 -7.93 7.35 -14.70
C GLY A 212 -8.40 8.63 -15.39
N LEU A 213 -7.51 9.38 -16.08
CA LEU A 213 -7.82 10.65 -16.70
C LEU A 213 -8.69 10.44 -17.95
N LYS A 214 -9.80 11.17 -18.03
CA LYS A 214 -10.75 11.15 -19.16
C LYS A 214 -10.75 12.47 -19.89
N TRP A 215 -11.13 12.47 -21.16
CA TRP A 215 -11.28 13.70 -21.93
C TRP A 215 -12.31 14.66 -21.34
N ALA A 216 -13.34 14.14 -20.69
CA ALA A 216 -14.34 14.94 -19.98
C ALA A 216 -13.80 15.69 -18.75
N ASP A 217 -12.62 15.31 -18.24
CA ASP A 217 -11.95 16.01 -17.13
C ASP A 217 -11.14 17.23 -17.58
N ILE A 218 -11.08 17.48 -18.89
CA ILE A 218 -10.27 18.55 -19.50
C ILE A 218 -11.21 19.57 -20.13
N SER A 219 -11.10 20.82 -19.69
CA SER A 219 -11.85 21.97 -20.22
C SER A 219 -10.87 23.09 -20.56
N GLY A 220 -10.68 23.35 -21.87
CA GLY A 220 -9.60 24.22 -22.33
C GLY A 220 -8.25 23.70 -21.83
N ASN A 221 -7.50 24.56 -21.16
CA ASN A 221 -6.21 24.21 -20.55
C ASN A 221 -6.32 23.74 -19.09
N THR A 222 -7.53 23.61 -18.54
CA THR A 222 -7.73 23.17 -17.16
C THR A 222 -8.00 21.67 -17.08
N VAL A 223 -7.26 20.98 -16.23
CA VAL A 223 -7.42 19.56 -15.94
C VAL A 223 -7.95 19.39 -14.53
N ARG A 224 -8.98 18.55 -14.37
CA ARG A 224 -9.56 18.16 -13.07
C ARG A 224 -9.20 16.71 -12.75
N ILE A 225 -8.58 16.49 -11.61
CA ILE A 225 -8.26 15.15 -11.11
C ILE A 225 -9.34 14.76 -10.11
N GLY A 226 -10.21 13.82 -10.49
CA GLY A 226 -11.33 13.35 -9.68
C GLY A 226 -11.27 11.86 -9.33
N ARG A 227 -10.32 11.11 -9.92
CA ARG A 227 -10.21 9.67 -9.73
C ARG A 227 -8.78 9.17 -9.92
N ALA A 228 -8.55 7.96 -9.42
CA ALA A 228 -7.33 7.20 -9.71
C ALA A 228 -7.68 5.72 -9.94
N VAL A 229 -6.91 5.05 -10.78
CA VAL A 229 -7.00 3.59 -10.98
C VAL A 229 -5.89 2.93 -10.18
N ASN A 230 -6.24 1.96 -9.33
CA ASN A 230 -5.26 1.21 -8.56
C ASN A 230 -4.65 0.05 -9.40
N ILE A 231 -3.63 -0.61 -8.86
CA ILE A 231 -2.94 -1.73 -9.53
C ILE A 231 -3.83 -2.94 -9.84
N GLN A 232 -5.03 -3.01 -9.25
CA GLN A 232 -6.05 -4.01 -9.53
C GLN A 232 -7.00 -3.58 -10.66
N GLY A 233 -6.81 -2.38 -11.22
CA GLY A 233 -7.69 -1.81 -12.23
C GLY A 233 -9.00 -1.22 -11.67
N GLN A 234 -9.12 -1.06 -10.36
CA GLN A 234 -10.31 -0.49 -9.73
C GLN A 234 -10.20 1.03 -9.68
N VAL A 235 -11.28 1.70 -10.05
CA VAL A 235 -11.40 3.16 -9.92
C VAL A 235 -11.63 3.51 -8.45
N THR A 236 -10.84 4.47 -7.95
CA THR A 236 -10.94 5.01 -6.58
C THR A 236 -11.07 6.52 -6.64
N SER A 237 -11.73 7.12 -5.65
CA SER A 237 -11.86 8.58 -5.51
C SER A 237 -10.56 9.30 -5.10
N GLY A 238 -9.43 8.57 -5.09
CA GLY A 238 -8.16 9.07 -4.58
C GLY A 238 -7.95 8.68 -3.11
N LYS A 239 -6.70 8.82 -2.65
CA LYS A 239 -6.28 8.34 -1.33
C LYS A 239 -6.64 9.32 -0.19
N ASN A 240 -6.81 10.60 -0.50
CA ASN A 240 -7.13 11.70 0.44
C ASN A 240 -7.97 12.74 -0.29
N ASP A 241 -8.70 13.58 0.44
CA ASP A 241 -9.52 14.69 -0.10
C ASP A 241 -8.70 15.66 -0.98
N ASN A 242 -7.41 15.84 -0.67
CA ASN A 242 -6.46 16.63 -1.49
C ASN A 242 -6.07 15.96 -2.82
N ALA A 243 -6.56 14.74 -3.10
CA ALA A 243 -6.42 14.14 -4.43
C ALA A 243 -7.34 14.80 -5.47
N LEU A 244 -8.45 15.38 -5.02
CA LEU A 244 -9.37 16.15 -5.85
C LEU A 244 -8.80 17.56 -6.05
N ARG A 245 -8.36 17.87 -7.28
CA ARG A 245 -7.79 19.15 -7.61
C ARG A 245 -8.00 19.49 -9.07
N ALA A 246 -7.93 20.77 -9.38
CA ALA A 246 -7.83 21.27 -10.75
C ALA A 246 -6.56 22.11 -10.89
N PHE A 247 -5.97 22.11 -12.05
CA PHE A 247 -4.81 22.95 -12.37
C PHE A 247 -4.80 23.30 -13.85
N VAL A 248 -4.13 24.39 -14.19
CA VAL A 248 -3.93 24.83 -15.58
C VAL A 248 -2.66 24.17 -16.12
N LEU A 249 -2.72 23.71 -17.36
CA LEU A 249 -1.60 23.09 -18.05
C LEU A 249 -0.56 24.15 -18.48
N SER A 250 0.71 23.79 -18.38
CA SER A 250 1.76 24.50 -19.11
C SER A 250 1.61 24.26 -20.62
N ASP A 251 2.15 25.19 -21.43
CA ASP A 251 2.06 25.06 -22.90
C ASP A 251 2.60 23.74 -23.42
N MET A 252 3.74 23.27 -22.85
CA MET A 252 4.29 21.95 -23.20
C MET A 252 3.34 20.82 -22.86
N ALA A 253 2.65 20.87 -21.72
CA ALA A 253 1.70 19.83 -21.34
C ALA A 253 0.43 19.85 -22.21
N ALA A 254 -0.04 21.05 -22.56
CA ALA A 254 -1.16 21.23 -23.51
C ALA A 254 -0.82 20.64 -24.89
N GLN A 255 0.39 20.94 -25.42
CA GLN A 255 0.84 20.39 -26.68
C GLN A 255 0.91 18.84 -26.68
N VAL A 256 1.37 18.24 -25.57
CA VAL A 256 1.37 16.75 -25.44
C VAL A 256 -0.06 16.19 -25.45
N LEU A 257 -1.04 16.89 -24.87
CA LEU A 257 -2.46 16.48 -24.93
C LEU A 257 -3.03 16.63 -26.33
N ASP A 258 -2.69 17.67 -27.07
CA ASP A 258 -3.12 17.86 -28.45
C ASP A 258 -2.61 16.72 -29.34
N ASP A 259 -1.35 16.33 -29.16
CA ASP A 259 -0.78 15.19 -29.85
C ASP A 259 -1.39 13.85 -29.43
N GLN A 260 -1.78 13.73 -28.16
CA GLN A 260 -2.49 12.55 -27.64
C GLN A 260 -3.92 12.48 -28.19
N ARG A 261 -4.61 13.61 -28.33
CA ARG A 261 -5.96 13.66 -28.88
C ARG A 261 -6.03 13.09 -30.30
N LYS A 262 -5.02 13.34 -31.14
CA LYS A 262 -4.90 12.76 -32.47
C LYS A 262 -4.83 11.23 -32.47
N GLN A 263 -4.36 10.63 -31.36
CA GLN A 263 -4.21 9.18 -31.24
C GLN A 263 -5.42 8.50 -30.59
N THR A 264 -6.14 9.21 -29.73
CA THR A 264 -7.23 8.65 -28.92
C THR A 264 -8.55 9.41 -29.13
N ASP A 265 -8.72 10.01 -30.31
CA ASP A 265 -9.98 10.66 -30.66
C ASP A 265 -11.15 9.65 -30.62
N GLY A 266 -12.28 10.06 -30.05
CA GLY A 266 -13.44 9.20 -29.82
C GLY A 266 -13.30 8.21 -28.66
N GLN A 267 -12.16 8.12 -27.99
CA GLN A 267 -12.01 7.32 -26.76
C GLN A 267 -12.42 8.12 -25.53
N GLU A 268 -12.90 7.43 -24.49
CA GLU A 268 -13.25 8.09 -23.22
C GLU A 268 -12.01 8.53 -22.43
N ASN A 269 -11.00 7.64 -22.37
CA ASN A 269 -9.76 7.87 -21.63
C ASN A 269 -8.73 8.62 -22.47
N VAL A 270 -8.01 9.56 -21.85
CA VAL A 270 -6.92 10.32 -22.50
C VAL A 270 -5.79 9.38 -22.91
N PHE A 271 -5.34 8.54 -21.98
CA PHE A 271 -4.31 7.54 -22.22
C PHE A 271 -4.95 6.16 -22.10
N CYS A 272 -5.07 5.42 -23.19
CA CYS A 272 -5.72 4.10 -23.21
C CYS A 272 -4.85 3.02 -22.58
N ILE A 273 -4.54 3.15 -21.29
CA ILE A 273 -3.71 2.22 -20.51
C ILE A 273 -4.61 1.19 -19.84
N LEU A 274 -4.74 0.02 -20.44
CA LEU A 274 -5.63 -1.05 -19.95
C LEU A 274 -5.09 -1.71 -18.65
N LYS A 275 -3.78 -1.78 -18.49
CA LYS A 275 -3.12 -2.41 -17.32
C LYS A 275 -1.91 -1.60 -16.90
N GLU A 276 -1.87 -1.19 -15.64
CA GLU A 276 -0.72 -0.48 -15.06
C GLU A 276 0.59 -1.25 -15.26
N LYS A 277 0.54 -2.60 -15.15
CA LYS A 277 1.72 -3.44 -15.37
C LYS A 277 2.30 -3.29 -16.77
N SER A 278 1.46 -3.24 -17.81
CA SER A 278 1.92 -3.06 -19.19
C SER A 278 2.58 -1.69 -19.40
N TYR A 279 2.00 -0.65 -18.82
CA TYR A 279 2.53 0.71 -18.82
C TYR A 279 3.91 0.75 -18.14
N TYR A 280 4.04 0.09 -16.99
CA TYR A 280 5.29 0.01 -16.25
C TYR A 280 6.37 -0.80 -16.97
N ASP A 281 6.02 -1.96 -17.55
CA ASP A 281 6.97 -2.80 -18.29
C ASP A 281 7.45 -2.09 -19.56
N ARG A 282 6.56 -1.34 -20.21
CA ARG A 282 6.91 -0.55 -21.40
C ARG A 282 7.82 0.63 -21.05
N TRP A 283 7.55 1.34 -19.96
CA TRP A 283 8.42 2.39 -19.45
C TRP A 283 9.85 1.88 -19.20
N LYS A 284 9.98 0.71 -18.55
CA LYS A 284 11.30 0.08 -18.35
C LYS A 284 12.02 -0.24 -19.66
N ALA A 285 11.29 -0.72 -20.65
CA ALA A 285 11.86 -1.00 -21.96
C ALA A 285 12.30 0.29 -22.66
N TYR A 286 11.49 1.36 -22.56
CA TYR A 286 11.82 2.68 -23.09
C TYR A 286 13.10 3.24 -22.43
N CYS A 287 13.21 3.23 -21.12
CA CYS A 287 14.41 3.67 -20.41
C CYS A 287 15.65 2.89 -20.85
N ARG A 288 15.53 1.56 -20.91
CA ARG A 288 16.67 0.70 -21.30
C ARG A 288 17.09 0.94 -22.76
N GLY A 289 16.12 1.04 -23.68
CA GLY A 289 16.38 1.21 -25.10
C GLY A 289 16.99 2.56 -25.45
N ASN A 290 16.77 3.57 -24.61
CA ASN A 290 17.20 4.94 -24.85
C ASN A 290 18.27 5.43 -23.85
N ASN A 291 18.86 4.52 -23.05
CA ASN A 291 19.89 4.82 -22.04
C ASN A 291 19.45 5.88 -21.00
N ILE A 292 18.16 5.93 -20.69
CA ILE A 292 17.61 6.82 -19.67
C ILE A 292 17.84 6.21 -18.29
N THR A 293 18.10 7.04 -17.30
CA THR A 293 18.22 6.65 -15.89
C THR A 293 17.05 5.76 -15.45
N PRO A 294 17.30 4.52 -15.00
CA PRO A 294 16.23 3.62 -14.57
C PRO A 294 15.47 4.19 -13.39
N CYS A 295 14.22 4.54 -13.61
CA CYS A 295 13.32 5.01 -12.57
C CYS A 295 11.92 4.41 -12.72
N SER A 296 11.12 4.45 -11.66
CA SER A 296 9.73 4.00 -11.71
C SER A 296 8.82 5.10 -12.27
N LEU A 297 7.63 4.73 -12.75
CA LEU A 297 6.62 5.71 -13.18
C LEU A 297 6.28 6.73 -12.06
N TYR A 298 6.29 6.29 -10.79
CA TYR A 298 6.08 7.22 -9.67
C TYR A 298 7.23 8.22 -9.52
N GLU A 299 8.44 7.85 -9.95
CA GLU A 299 9.61 8.72 -9.92
C GLU A 299 9.59 9.81 -11.00
N LEU A 300 8.75 9.70 -12.04
CA LEU A 300 8.45 10.82 -12.96
C LEU A 300 7.82 12.00 -12.20
N ARG A 301 6.97 11.71 -11.21
CA ARG A 301 6.44 12.75 -10.31
C ARG A 301 7.54 13.34 -9.41
N HIS A 302 8.48 12.53 -8.93
CA HIS A 302 9.63 13.06 -8.18
C HIS A 302 10.50 13.94 -9.08
N THR A 303 10.65 13.57 -10.36
CA THR A 303 11.34 14.39 -11.37
C THR A 303 10.64 15.72 -11.54
N PHE A 304 9.32 15.75 -11.75
CA PHE A 304 8.53 16.99 -11.82
C PHE A 304 8.82 17.90 -10.62
N VAL A 305 8.62 17.39 -9.40
CA VAL A 305 8.85 18.16 -8.16
C VAL A 305 10.29 18.68 -8.08
N SER A 306 11.28 17.89 -8.53
CA SER A 306 12.69 18.30 -8.53
C SER A 306 12.99 19.35 -9.57
N VAL A 307 12.35 19.32 -10.73
CA VAL A 307 12.49 20.33 -11.78
C VAL A 307 11.88 21.66 -11.32
N VAL A 308 10.68 21.64 -10.77
CA VAL A 308 9.97 22.86 -10.36
C VAL A 308 10.29 23.32 -8.93
N LYS A 309 11.31 22.77 -8.28
CA LYS A 309 11.68 23.08 -6.88
C LYS A 309 12.04 24.53 -6.62
N THR A 310 12.34 25.29 -7.65
CA THR A 310 12.65 26.74 -7.57
C THR A 310 11.39 27.60 -7.52
N LEU A 311 10.22 27.03 -7.82
CA LEU A 311 8.95 27.73 -7.67
C LEU A 311 8.51 27.78 -6.20
N PRO A 312 7.64 28.70 -5.81
CA PRO A 312 7.09 28.77 -4.46
C PRO A 312 6.49 27.43 -4.01
N ALA A 313 6.82 27.01 -2.80
CA ALA A 313 6.40 25.68 -2.29
C ALA A 313 4.87 25.52 -2.26
N GLY A 314 4.11 26.59 -2.04
CA GLY A 314 2.64 26.60 -2.08
C GLY A 314 2.10 26.20 -3.45
N GLU A 315 2.65 26.80 -4.53
CA GLU A 315 2.26 26.50 -5.92
C GLU A 315 2.56 25.04 -6.28
N VAL A 316 3.76 24.54 -5.96
CA VAL A 316 4.14 23.15 -6.23
C VAL A 316 3.26 22.18 -5.47
N LYS A 317 2.92 22.47 -4.21
CA LYS A 317 2.04 21.62 -3.38
C LYS A 317 0.63 21.51 -3.97
N SER A 318 0.05 22.60 -4.44
CA SER A 318 -1.28 22.62 -5.08
C SER A 318 -1.31 21.77 -6.34
N LEU A 319 -0.31 21.90 -7.21
CA LEU A 319 -0.18 21.10 -8.43
C LEU A 319 -0.12 19.60 -8.17
N VAL A 320 0.63 19.18 -7.15
CA VAL A 320 0.81 17.76 -6.86
C VAL A 320 -0.20 17.17 -5.88
N GLY A 321 -1.03 17.97 -5.21
CA GLY A 321 -2.03 17.51 -4.24
C GLY A 321 -1.36 16.85 -3.04
N HIS A 322 -0.44 17.53 -2.38
CA HIS A 322 0.08 17.17 -1.07
C HIS A 322 -0.80 17.75 0.02
N SER A 323 -0.97 17.03 1.16
CA SER A 323 -1.74 17.56 2.29
C SER A 323 -1.09 18.81 2.87
N ALA A 324 -1.94 19.75 3.29
CA ALA A 324 -1.55 21.01 3.90
C ALA A 324 -0.97 20.88 5.32
N ASP A 325 -0.86 19.68 5.86
CA ASP A 325 -0.70 19.35 7.29
C ASP A 325 0.59 19.78 7.97
N MET A 326 1.44 20.61 7.35
CA MET A 326 2.67 21.07 8.00
C MET A 326 3.06 22.52 7.69
N ASP A 327 2.16 23.36 7.19
CA ASP A 327 2.53 24.74 6.88
C ASP A 327 1.39 25.73 7.09
N THR A 328 1.67 26.81 7.81
CA THR A 328 0.74 27.93 8.06
C THR A 328 0.25 28.56 6.74
N PHE A 329 1.04 28.47 5.68
CA PHE A 329 0.68 28.94 4.33
C PHE A 329 -0.47 28.11 3.70
N GLY A 330 -0.50 26.80 3.87
CA GLY A 330 -1.55 25.94 3.30
C GLY A 330 -2.94 26.17 3.89
N THR A 331 -3.04 26.80 5.06
CA THR A 331 -4.31 27.08 5.76
C THR A 331 -4.88 28.45 5.41
N TYR A 332 -4.06 29.39 4.95
CA TYR A 332 -4.43 30.81 4.74
C TYR A 332 -4.22 31.33 3.32
N SER A 333 -3.58 30.56 2.41
CA SER A 333 -3.44 31.01 1.03
C SER A 333 -4.70 30.69 0.23
N HIS A 334 -5.45 31.72 -0.12
CA HIS A 334 -6.51 31.64 -1.13
C HIS A 334 -5.91 31.95 -2.50
N GLU A 335 -6.27 31.17 -3.51
CA GLU A 335 -5.86 31.42 -4.89
C GLU A 335 -6.52 32.73 -5.38
N LEU A 336 -5.70 33.62 -5.92
CA LEU A 336 -6.19 34.81 -6.62
C LEU A 336 -6.52 34.45 -8.08
N THR A 337 -7.38 35.26 -8.70
CA THR A 337 -7.68 35.08 -10.14
C THR A 337 -6.40 35.27 -10.95
N GLY A 338 -6.03 34.28 -11.75
CA GLY A 338 -4.81 34.27 -12.59
C GLY A 338 -3.60 33.55 -11.98
N ASP A 339 -3.64 33.16 -10.70
CA ASP A 339 -2.53 32.44 -10.06
C ASP A 339 -2.24 31.08 -10.74
N ALA A 340 -3.28 30.38 -11.17
CA ALA A 340 -3.15 29.09 -11.84
C ALA A 340 -2.46 29.22 -13.21
N GLU A 341 -2.79 30.24 -13.98
CA GLU A 341 -2.17 30.57 -15.27
C GLU A 341 -0.71 31.02 -15.08
N HIS A 342 -0.45 31.85 -14.08
CA HIS A 342 0.91 32.26 -13.74
C HIS A 342 1.79 31.07 -13.35
N THR A 343 1.27 30.19 -12.50
CA THR A 343 1.96 28.95 -12.10
C THR A 343 2.23 28.06 -13.31
N ALA A 344 1.26 27.90 -14.24
CA ALA A 344 1.45 27.12 -15.46
C ALA A 344 2.57 27.68 -16.35
N GLN A 345 2.63 29.01 -16.53
CA GLN A 345 3.70 29.67 -17.27
C GLN A 345 5.07 29.51 -16.59
N ALA A 346 5.13 29.64 -15.26
CA ALA A 346 6.34 29.42 -14.49
C ALA A 346 6.87 28.00 -14.63
N VAL A 347 6.00 26.98 -14.54
CA VAL A 347 6.33 25.56 -14.81
C VAL A 347 6.89 25.41 -16.21
N ASN A 348 6.21 25.96 -17.22
CA ASN A 348 6.67 25.89 -18.63
C ASN A 348 8.07 26.50 -18.78
N GLY A 349 8.32 27.67 -18.20
CA GLY A 349 9.62 28.34 -18.25
C GLY A 349 10.75 27.55 -17.59
N VAL A 350 10.48 26.82 -16.50
CA VAL A 350 11.47 25.97 -15.84
C VAL A 350 11.82 24.77 -16.70
N PHE A 351 10.85 24.08 -17.29
CA PHE A 351 11.12 22.95 -18.19
C PHE A 351 11.88 23.36 -19.43
N LEU A 352 11.51 24.47 -20.08
CA LEU A 352 12.24 24.99 -21.24
C LEU A 352 13.70 25.29 -20.92
N ARG A 353 14.01 25.84 -19.74
CA ARG A 353 15.40 26.07 -19.31
C ARG A 353 16.16 24.77 -19.13
N VAL A 354 15.57 23.78 -18.46
CA VAL A 354 16.22 22.48 -18.23
C VAL A 354 16.52 21.77 -19.54
N LEU A 355 15.59 21.82 -20.51
CA LEU A 355 15.77 21.20 -21.83
C LEU A 355 16.81 21.92 -22.72
N LYS A 356 17.03 23.23 -22.50
CA LYS A 356 18.05 23.99 -23.25
C LYS A 356 19.46 23.85 -22.68
N GLN A 357 19.58 23.48 -21.39
CA GLN A 357 20.88 23.37 -20.70
C GLN A 357 21.54 21.99 -20.84
N ALA A 358 20.82 21.00 -21.35
CA ALA A 358 21.27 19.62 -21.58
C ALA A 358 21.63 19.38 -23.04
#